data_7b6b8ffd8782a826250c01cbc91388f0
#
_entry.id   7b6b8ffd8782a826250c01cbc91388f0
#
_cell.length_a   1.000
_cell.length_b   1.000
_cell.length_c   1.000
_cell.angle_alpha   90.00
_cell.angle_beta   90.00
_cell.angle_gamma   90.00
#
_symmetry.space_group_name_H-M   'P 1'
#
loop_
_entity.id
_entity.type
_entity.pdbx_description
1 polymer ?
#
loop_
_entity_poly.entity_id
_entity_poly.type
_entity_poly.pdbx_seq_one_letter_code
_entity_poly.pdbx_strand_id
1 'polypeptide(L)'
;ESDAVFGDDLEAIACGVDTTSDAPIALNEDLRKILMEANSTKSNVERAKLLAKLRPGQIVPEIPQNAEPRTGLSMGEHTAIMARDWGITRAAQDELTIASHDHLAAAYDSGFEDDLVTPYLGLERDQNLRPGSTVEKLGKLKPVFGGPEGTMTAANSTPLSDGASAVLLYSEEWAAEHG
;
A
#
# COMPACT_ATOMS: atom_id res chain seq x y z
N GLU A 1 -2.07 -3.01 28.97
CA GLU A 1 -2.09 -4.48 29.20
C GLU A 1 -3.54 -4.90 29.30
N SER A 2 -4.13 -5.34 28.20
CA SER A 2 -5.42 -6.03 28.24
C SER A 2 -5.11 -7.52 28.19
N ASP A 3 -5.12 -8.14 29.36
CA ASP A 3 -5.16 -9.60 29.46
C ASP A 3 -6.52 -10.06 28.89
N ALA A 4 -6.57 -10.36 27.60
CA ALA A 4 -7.67 -11.10 27.05
C ALA A 4 -7.59 -12.51 27.64
N VAL A 5 -8.47 -12.81 28.59
CA VAL A 5 -8.63 -14.15 29.11
C VAL A 5 -9.39 -14.92 28.05
N PHE A 6 -8.66 -15.69 27.27
CA PHE A 6 -9.21 -16.62 26.32
C PHE A 6 -9.49 -17.96 27.03
N GLY A 7 -10.65 -18.54 26.82
CA GLY A 7 -10.98 -19.87 27.31
C GLY A 7 -10.16 -20.96 26.61
N ASP A 8 -10.23 -22.20 27.09
CA ASP A 8 -9.40 -23.32 26.65
C ASP A 8 -9.67 -23.76 25.19
N ASP A 9 -10.76 -23.30 24.56
CA ASP A 9 -11.11 -23.60 23.14
C ASP A 9 -10.95 -22.36 22.28
N LEU A 10 -9.70 -21.92 22.01
CA LEU A 10 -9.49 -20.71 21.28
C LEU A 10 -9.30 -20.93 19.79
N GLU A 11 -10.29 -20.52 19.02
CA GLU A 11 -10.17 -20.21 17.62
C GLU A 11 -10.32 -18.71 17.42
N ALA A 12 -9.39 -18.08 16.75
CA ALA A 12 -9.47 -16.67 16.40
C ALA A 12 -8.97 -16.44 14.98
N ILE A 13 -9.66 -15.58 14.23
CA ILE A 13 -9.16 -15.09 12.94
C ILE A 13 -8.74 -13.65 13.13
N ALA A 14 -7.44 -13.39 13.01
CA ALA A 14 -6.89 -12.04 12.98
C ALA A 14 -6.82 -11.54 11.53
N CYS A 15 -7.49 -10.44 11.24
CA CYS A 15 -7.56 -9.88 9.90
C CYS A 15 -7.00 -8.45 9.86
N GLY A 16 -6.43 -8.10 8.72
CA GLY A 16 -6.05 -6.74 8.39
C GLY A 16 -6.42 -6.41 6.95
N VAL A 17 -6.82 -5.17 6.71
CA VAL A 17 -7.10 -4.65 5.36
C VAL A 17 -6.52 -3.25 5.24
N ASP A 18 -5.94 -2.97 4.08
CA ASP A 18 -5.47 -1.64 3.69
C ASP A 18 -5.89 -1.36 2.25
N THR A 19 -6.51 -0.19 2.03
CA THR A 19 -7.01 0.21 0.72
C THR A 19 -6.33 1.50 0.28
N THR A 20 -5.51 1.41 -0.76
CA THR A 20 -4.84 2.56 -1.38
C THR A 20 -5.71 3.23 -2.44
N SER A 21 -6.66 2.48 -3.04
CA SER A 21 -7.62 2.97 -4.03
C SER A 21 -8.70 3.89 -3.43
N ASP A 22 -8.98 3.76 -2.12
CA ASP A 22 -9.92 4.58 -1.38
C ASP A 22 -9.20 5.42 -0.32
N ALA A 23 -8.13 6.10 -0.72
CA ALA A 23 -7.35 6.95 0.18
C ALA A 23 -8.22 8.11 0.70
N PRO A 24 -8.26 8.35 2.03
CA PRO A 24 -9.08 9.41 2.60
C PRO A 24 -8.54 10.78 2.19
N ILE A 25 -9.45 11.67 1.82
CA ILE A 25 -9.14 13.09 1.64
C ILE A 25 -9.33 13.77 2.99
N ALA A 26 -8.24 14.24 3.60
CA ALA A 26 -8.26 14.88 4.89
C ALA A 26 -8.54 16.39 4.77
N LEU A 27 -9.15 16.95 5.80
CA LEU A 27 -9.23 18.41 5.93
C LEU A 27 -7.89 18.95 6.40
N ASN A 28 -7.50 20.10 5.86
CA ASN A 28 -6.39 20.88 6.39
C ASN A 28 -6.55 21.11 7.92
N GLU A 29 -5.47 20.99 8.66
CA GLU A 29 -5.49 21.03 10.14
C GLU A 29 -6.11 22.34 10.67
N ASP A 30 -5.82 23.48 10.03
CA ASP A 30 -6.40 24.77 10.43
C ASP A 30 -7.90 24.83 10.15
N LEU A 31 -8.35 24.31 8.99
CA LEU A 31 -9.77 24.20 8.66
C LEU A 31 -10.47 23.30 9.67
N ARG A 32 -9.88 22.13 9.99
CA ARG A 32 -10.40 21.21 10.98
C ARG A 32 -10.63 21.90 12.33
N LYS A 33 -9.65 22.65 12.83
CA LYS A 33 -9.74 23.42 14.09
C LYS A 33 -10.88 24.44 14.08
N ILE A 34 -10.95 25.22 13.00
CA ILE A 34 -12.00 26.26 12.83
C ILE A 34 -13.40 25.59 12.81
N LEU A 35 -13.56 24.49 12.09
CA LEU A 35 -14.83 23.79 12.01
C LEU A 35 -15.23 23.17 13.35
N MET A 36 -14.30 22.58 14.09
CA MET A 36 -14.55 22.03 15.42
C MET A 36 -14.96 23.13 16.42
N GLU A 37 -14.26 24.29 16.41
CA GLU A 37 -14.60 25.44 17.23
C GLU A 37 -15.97 26.00 16.86
N ALA A 38 -16.26 26.16 15.56
CA ALA A 38 -17.56 26.59 15.08
C ALA A 38 -18.69 25.63 15.47
N ASN A 39 -18.44 24.31 15.45
CA ASN A 39 -19.42 23.31 15.86
C ASN A 39 -19.72 23.36 17.37
N SER A 40 -18.73 23.64 18.21
CA SER A 40 -18.89 23.80 19.67
C SER A 40 -19.53 25.10 20.09
N THR A 41 -19.56 26.12 19.19
CA THR A 41 -20.05 27.47 19.48
C THR A 41 -21.58 27.52 19.40
N LYS A 42 -22.24 27.96 20.46
CA LYS A 42 -23.72 28.05 20.54
C LYS A 42 -24.31 29.24 19.77
N SER A 43 -23.56 30.33 19.62
CA SER A 43 -24.01 31.56 18.96
C SER A 43 -23.76 31.51 17.45
N ASN A 44 -24.82 31.70 16.63
CA ASN A 44 -24.66 31.77 15.19
C ASN A 44 -23.80 32.95 14.72
N VAL A 45 -23.80 34.08 15.45
CA VAL A 45 -22.96 35.22 15.14
C VAL A 45 -21.49 34.92 15.37
N GLU A 46 -21.14 34.29 16.49
CA GLU A 46 -19.76 33.87 16.75
C GLU A 46 -19.31 32.78 15.76
N ARG A 47 -20.19 31.85 15.42
CA ARG A 47 -19.92 30.83 14.38
C ARG A 47 -19.59 31.47 13.03
N ALA A 48 -20.38 32.46 12.61
CA ALA A 48 -20.14 33.21 11.38
C ALA A 48 -18.79 33.96 11.41
N LYS A 49 -18.41 34.57 12.55
CA LYS A 49 -17.10 35.22 12.70
C LYS A 49 -15.94 34.20 12.60
N LEU A 50 -16.08 33.00 13.13
CA LEU A 50 -15.06 31.95 13.00
C LEU A 50 -14.90 31.51 11.55
N LEU A 51 -16.01 31.26 10.84
CA LEU A 51 -15.97 30.89 9.43
C LEU A 51 -15.42 32.01 8.52
N ALA A 52 -15.65 33.28 8.88
CA ALA A 52 -15.09 34.45 8.17
C ALA A 52 -13.55 34.52 8.27
N LYS A 53 -12.91 33.81 9.19
CA LYS A 53 -11.45 33.72 9.30
C LYS A 53 -10.81 32.76 8.29
N LEU A 54 -11.61 31.95 7.59
CA LEU A 54 -11.10 31.01 6.61
C LEU A 54 -10.38 31.70 5.46
N ARG A 55 -9.21 31.20 5.14
CA ARG A 55 -8.39 31.63 3.99
C ARG A 55 -8.50 30.59 2.87
N PRO A 56 -8.42 30.99 1.60
CA PRO A 56 -8.51 30.06 0.47
C PRO A 56 -7.56 28.85 0.56
N GLY A 57 -6.33 29.05 1.03
CA GLY A 57 -5.34 27.96 1.19
C GLY A 57 -5.69 26.95 2.28
N GLN A 58 -6.60 27.26 3.21
CA GLN A 58 -7.04 26.33 4.25
C GLN A 58 -8.17 25.41 3.79
N ILE A 59 -8.80 25.71 2.66
CA ILE A 59 -9.90 24.92 2.09
C ILE A 59 -9.35 23.78 1.22
N VAL A 60 -8.07 23.85 0.85
CA VAL A 60 -7.42 22.81 0.04
C VAL A 60 -7.33 21.52 0.85
N PRO A 61 -7.86 20.41 0.35
CA PRO A 61 -7.75 19.11 1.01
C PRO A 61 -6.30 18.68 1.14
N GLU A 62 -5.97 18.00 2.24
CA GLU A 62 -4.69 17.32 2.40
C GLU A 62 -4.81 15.90 1.83
N ILE A 63 -3.98 15.60 0.84
CA ILE A 63 -3.86 14.24 0.30
C ILE A 63 -2.79 13.53 1.13
N PRO A 64 -3.02 12.29 1.58
CA PRO A 64 -2.02 11.50 2.27
C PRO A 64 -0.71 11.45 1.49
N GLN A 65 0.38 11.78 2.14
CA GLN A 65 1.69 11.74 1.50
C GLN A 65 2.17 10.29 1.38
N ASN A 66 2.64 9.91 0.21
CA ASN A 66 3.30 8.63 0.00
C ASN A 66 4.78 8.70 0.41
N ALA A 67 5.01 9.18 1.62
CA ALA A 67 6.35 9.39 2.19
C ALA A 67 6.35 9.15 3.69
N GLU A 68 7.45 8.63 4.20
CA GLU A 68 7.66 8.45 5.63
C GLU A 68 7.82 9.84 6.31
N PRO A 69 7.02 10.17 7.35
CA PRO A 69 6.98 11.54 7.89
C PRO A 69 8.32 12.06 8.45
N ARG A 70 9.19 11.19 8.96
CA ARG A 70 10.47 11.59 9.57
C ARG A 70 11.54 11.91 8.54
N THR A 71 11.52 11.20 7.39
CA THR A 71 12.56 11.33 6.36
C THR A 71 12.07 12.13 5.15
N GLY A 72 10.77 12.18 4.93
CA GLY A 72 10.16 12.76 3.72
C GLY A 72 10.37 11.90 2.47
N LEU A 73 10.94 10.69 2.62
CA LEU A 73 11.22 9.79 1.51
C LEU A 73 10.10 8.79 1.29
N SER A 74 9.78 8.53 0.04
CA SER A 74 8.87 7.45 -0.35
C SER A 74 9.50 6.07 -0.16
N MET A 75 8.70 5.00 -0.19
CA MET A 75 9.20 3.63 -0.15
C MET A 75 10.16 3.34 -1.31
N GLY A 76 9.87 3.85 -2.51
CA GLY A 76 10.76 3.71 -3.66
C GLY A 76 12.10 4.39 -3.48
N GLU A 77 12.15 5.57 -2.84
CA GLU A 77 13.39 6.26 -2.53
C GLU A 77 14.21 5.54 -1.45
N HIS A 78 13.55 5.02 -0.40
CA HIS A 78 14.22 4.17 0.59
C HIS A 78 14.79 2.90 -0.04
N THR A 79 14.04 2.26 -0.94
CA THR A 79 14.50 1.06 -1.67
C THR A 79 15.69 1.39 -2.58
N ALA A 80 15.67 2.55 -3.24
CA ALA A 80 16.80 2.99 -4.07
C ALA A 80 18.09 3.21 -3.24
N ILE A 81 17.96 3.76 -2.02
CA ILE A 81 19.08 3.89 -1.08
C ILE A 81 19.59 2.50 -0.67
N MET A 82 18.68 1.61 -0.28
CA MET A 82 19.05 0.24 0.13
C MET A 82 19.73 -0.53 -1.01
N ALA A 83 19.20 -0.44 -2.23
CA ALA A 83 19.80 -1.09 -3.41
C ALA A 83 21.24 -0.61 -3.66
N ARG A 84 21.48 0.69 -3.52
CA ARG A 84 22.84 1.27 -3.63
C ARG A 84 23.74 0.76 -2.51
N ASP A 85 23.29 0.83 -1.26
CA ASP A 85 24.09 0.50 -0.09
C ASP A 85 24.47 -1.00 -0.04
N TRP A 86 23.61 -1.85 -0.59
CA TRP A 86 23.83 -3.30 -0.72
C TRP A 86 24.47 -3.70 -2.05
N GLY A 87 24.74 -2.76 -2.95
CA GLY A 87 25.32 -3.02 -4.25
C GLY A 87 24.46 -3.85 -5.20
N ILE A 88 23.12 -3.77 -5.04
CA ILE A 88 22.17 -4.46 -5.93
C ILE A 88 22.13 -3.74 -7.26
N THR A 89 22.56 -4.43 -8.32
CA THR A 89 22.65 -3.83 -9.65
C THR A 89 21.28 -3.69 -10.33
N ARG A 90 21.19 -2.76 -11.28
CA ARG A 90 20.01 -2.62 -12.14
C ARG A 90 19.70 -3.92 -12.91
N ALA A 91 20.71 -4.59 -13.42
CA ALA A 91 20.54 -5.83 -14.15
C ALA A 91 19.90 -6.93 -13.28
N ALA A 92 20.37 -7.11 -12.05
CA ALA A 92 19.79 -8.09 -11.12
C ALA A 92 18.31 -7.80 -10.79
N GLN A 93 17.95 -6.51 -10.67
CA GLN A 93 16.56 -6.10 -10.45
C GLN A 93 15.69 -6.39 -11.67
N ASP A 94 16.17 -6.07 -12.87
CA ASP A 94 15.44 -6.32 -14.12
C ASP A 94 15.30 -7.82 -14.42
N GLU A 95 16.32 -8.64 -14.13
CA GLU A 95 16.27 -10.10 -14.25
C GLU A 95 15.25 -10.71 -13.31
N LEU A 96 15.21 -10.27 -12.04
CA LEU A 96 14.21 -10.70 -11.08
C LEU A 96 12.79 -10.32 -11.54
N THR A 97 12.62 -9.12 -12.08
CA THR A 97 11.34 -8.66 -12.61
C THR A 97 10.84 -9.55 -13.74
N ILE A 98 11.70 -9.88 -14.68
CA ILE A 98 11.36 -10.78 -15.80
C ILE A 98 10.99 -12.15 -15.28
N ALA A 99 11.81 -12.75 -14.42
CA ALA A 99 11.54 -14.05 -13.83
C ALA A 99 10.20 -14.08 -13.08
N SER A 100 9.86 -13.01 -12.32
CA SER A 100 8.58 -12.88 -11.62
C SER A 100 7.40 -12.90 -12.59
N HIS A 101 7.46 -12.15 -13.68
CA HIS A 101 6.39 -12.14 -14.69
C HIS A 101 6.26 -13.46 -15.42
N ASP A 102 7.38 -14.09 -15.79
CA ASP A 102 7.37 -15.35 -16.51
C ASP A 102 6.87 -16.51 -15.61
N HIS A 103 7.24 -16.50 -14.32
CA HIS A 103 6.74 -17.48 -13.37
C HIS A 103 5.22 -17.34 -13.14
N LEU A 104 4.72 -16.12 -12.99
CA LEU A 104 3.28 -15.90 -12.85
C LEU A 104 2.51 -16.30 -14.12
N ALA A 105 3.06 -16.01 -15.31
CA ALA A 105 2.45 -16.46 -16.56
C ALA A 105 2.37 -18.00 -16.61
N ALA A 106 3.45 -18.70 -16.26
CA ALA A 106 3.50 -20.15 -16.21
C ALA A 106 2.54 -20.72 -15.13
N ALA A 107 2.39 -20.04 -14.00
CA ALA A 107 1.43 -20.43 -12.96
C ALA A 107 -0.01 -20.38 -13.47
N TYR A 108 -0.40 -19.33 -14.17
CA TYR A 108 -1.71 -19.26 -14.82
C TYR A 108 -1.90 -20.33 -15.90
N ASP A 109 -0.88 -20.56 -16.72
CA ASP A 109 -0.98 -21.54 -17.82
C ASP A 109 -1.04 -22.98 -17.31
N SER A 110 -0.48 -23.26 -16.14
CA SER A 110 -0.54 -24.59 -15.49
C SER A 110 -1.79 -24.80 -14.64
N GLY A 111 -2.63 -23.78 -14.44
CA GLY A 111 -3.79 -23.84 -13.54
C GLY A 111 -3.44 -23.73 -12.05
N PHE A 112 -2.19 -23.40 -11.70
CA PHE A 112 -1.77 -23.25 -10.30
C PHE A 112 -2.56 -22.15 -9.58
N GLU A 113 -2.97 -21.12 -10.31
CA GLU A 113 -3.71 -19.97 -9.76
C GLU A 113 -5.23 -20.19 -9.66
N ASP A 114 -5.77 -21.29 -10.21
CA ASP A 114 -7.22 -21.50 -10.37
C ASP A 114 -7.96 -21.52 -9.02
N ASP A 115 -7.34 -22.08 -7.98
CA ASP A 115 -7.90 -22.12 -6.62
C ASP A 115 -7.49 -20.91 -5.76
N LEU A 116 -6.52 -20.11 -6.20
CA LEU A 116 -5.98 -18.98 -5.44
C LEU A 116 -6.60 -17.67 -5.84
N VAL A 117 -6.95 -17.49 -7.12
CA VAL A 117 -7.51 -16.23 -7.65
C VAL A 117 -9.02 -16.34 -7.72
N THR A 118 -9.72 -15.52 -6.92
CA THR A 118 -11.17 -15.41 -7.00
C THR A 118 -11.56 -14.34 -8.02
N PRO A 119 -12.24 -14.69 -9.13
CA PRO A 119 -12.71 -13.69 -10.10
C PRO A 119 -13.65 -12.68 -9.46
N TYR A 120 -13.46 -11.39 -9.77
CA TYR A 120 -14.29 -10.32 -9.25
C TYR A 120 -14.55 -9.25 -10.31
N LEU A 121 -15.81 -8.87 -10.50
CA LEU A 121 -16.28 -7.85 -11.47
C LEU A 121 -15.68 -8.02 -12.89
N GLY A 122 -15.50 -9.25 -13.33
CA GLY A 122 -14.93 -9.58 -14.65
C GLY A 122 -13.41 -9.56 -14.72
N LEU A 123 -12.74 -9.36 -13.59
CA LEU A 123 -11.30 -9.50 -13.46
C LEU A 123 -10.98 -10.96 -13.06
N GLU A 124 -10.26 -11.67 -13.90
CA GLU A 124 -9.94 -13.09 -13.73
C GLU A 124 -8.43 -13.33 -13.54
N ARG A 125 -7.59 -12.35 -13.89
CA ARG A 125 -6.13 -12.42 -13.82
C ARG A 125 -5.53 -11.09 -13.40
N ASP A 126 -4.32 -11.11 -12.89
CA ASP A 126 -3.54 -9.90 -12.62
C ASP A 126 -3.29 -9.10 -13.91
N GLN A 127 -3.80 -7.88 -13.96
CA GLN A 127 -3.64 -6.97 -15.10
C GLN A 127 -2.23 -6.36 -15.19
N ASN A 128 -1.42 -6.48 -14.14
CA ASN A 128 -0.03 -6.00 -14.14
C ASN A 128 0.93 -6.98 -14.79
N LEU A 129 0.49 -8.20 -15.10
CA LEU A 129 1.31 -9.22 -15.76
C LEU A 129 1.79 -8.74 -17.14
N ARG A 130 3.10 -8.80 -17.36
CA ARG A 130 3.79 -8.38 -18.60
C ARG A 130 4.77 -9.45 -19.06
N PRO A 131 4.29 -10.62 -19.53
CA PRO A 131 5.16 -11.70 -19.97
C PRO A 131 5.95 -11.29 -21.24
N GLY A 132 7.07 -11.94 -21.48
CA GLY A 132 7.92 -11.70 -22.64
C GLY A 132 8.66 -10.35 -22.60
N SER A 133 8.85 -9.79 -21.43
CA SER A 133 9.79 -8.69 -21.21
C SER A 133 11.24 -9.18 -21.36
N THR A 134 12.15 -8.31 -21.74
CA THR A 134 13.58 -8.65 -21.86
C THR A 134 14.45 -7.63 -21.16
N VAL A 135 15.66 -8.04 -20.74
CA VAL A 135 16.62 -7.16 -20.06
C VAL A 135 16.93 -5.93 -20.92
N GLU A 136 17.03 -6.11 -22.26
CA GLU A 136 17.31 -5.00 -23.18
C GLU A 136 16.16 -3.99 -23.25
N LYS A 137 14.91 -4.44 -23.11
CA LYS A 137 13.75 -3.55 -23.07
C LYS A 137 13.69 -2.81 -21.75
N LEU A 138 13.84 -3.52 -20.63
CA LEU A 138 13.81 -2.94 -19.30
C LEU A 138 14.99 -1.98 -19.09
N GLY A 139 16.18 -2.33 -19.54
CA GLY A 139 17.38 -1.51 -19.44
C GLY A 139 17.29 -0.13 -20.08
N LYS A 140 16.34 0.08 -21.01
CA LYS A 140 16.08 1.39 -21.63
C LYS A 140 15.22 2.33 -20.77
N LEU A 141 14.59 1.81 -19.73
CA LEU A 141 13.72 2.60 -18.87
C LEU A 141 14.55 3.51 -17.96
N LYS A 142 14.09 4.73 -17.80
CA LYS A 142 14.72 5.69 -16.88
C LYS A 142 14.36 5.36 -15.43
N PRO A 143 15.28 5.60 -14.50
CA PRO A 143 14.96 5.53 -13.06
C PRO A 143 13.81 6.47 -12.70
N VAL A 144 12.93 6.00 -11.81
CA VAL A 144 11.86 6.81 -11.19
C VAL A 144 12.18 7.17 -9.75
N PHE A 145 13.12 6.44 -9.13
CA PHE A 145 13.63 6.70 -7.78
C PHE A 145 15.17 6.66 -7.76
N GLY A 146 15.79 7.36 -6.81
CA GLY A 146 17.24 7.38 -6.64
C GLY A 146 17.98 8.36 -7.56
N GLY A 147 17.26 9.24 -8.24
CA GLY A 147 17.86 10.23 -9.15
C GLY A 147 18.47 9.62 -10.43
N PRO A 148 19.38 10.35 -11.12
CA PRO A 148 19.94 9.89 -12.41
C PRO A 148 20.72 8.58 -12.33
N GLU A 149 21.37 8.31 -11.20
CA GLU A 149 22.12 7.09 -10.91
C GLU A 149 21.28 5.98 -10.28
N GLY A 150 19.97 6.21 -10.16
CA GLY A 150 19.02 5.24 -9.60
C GLY A 150 18.87 4.00 -10.45
N THR A 151 18.49 2.90 -9.83
CA THR A 151 18.25 1.60 -10.48
C THR A 151 16.78 1.20 -10.51
N MET A 152 15.93 1.88 -9.71
CA MET A 152 14.51 1.63 -9.61
C MET A 152 13.75 2.28 -10.75
N THR A 153 13.02 1.49 -11.53
CA THR A 153 12.21 1.95 -12.67
C THR A 153 10.75 1.58 -12.51
N ALA A 154 9.89 2.08 -13.35
CA ALA A 154 8.48 1.69 -13.36
C ALA A 154 8.26 0.20 -13.64
N ALA A 155 9.20 -0.49 -14.30
CA ALA A 155 9.08 -1.91 -14.58
C ALA A 155 9.50 -2.80 -13.40
N ASN A 156 10.53 -2.40 -12.65
CA ASN A 156 11.03 -3.16 -11.51
C ASN A 156 10.48 -2.64 -10.16
N SER A 157 9.37 -1.89 -10.21
CA SER A 157 8.64 -1.39 -9.05
C SER A 157 7.21 -1.87 -9.09
N THR A 158 6.66 -2.26 -7.94
CA THR A 158 5.26 -2.66 -7.83
C THR A 158 4.34 -1.44 -7.80
N PRO A 159 3.13 -1.52 -8.37
CA PRO A 159 2.11 -0.49 -8.16
C PRO A 159 1.58 -0.51 -6.72
N LEU A 160 0.92 0.57 -6.31
CA LEU A 160 0.11 0.56 -5.10
C LEU A 160 -1.10 -0.36 -5.34
N SER A 161 -1.35 -1.26 -4.39
CA SER A 161 -2.45 -2.22 -4.46
C SER A 161 -3.18 -2.27 -3.14
N ASP A 162 -4.49 -2.50 -3.21
CA ASP A 162 -5.28 -2.84 -2.04
C ASP A 162 -4.87 -4.22 -1.54
N GLY A 163 -4.89 -4.42 -0.24
CA GLY A 163 -4.47 -5.66 0.37
C GLY A 163 -5.36 -6.05 1.55
N ALA A 164 -5.54 -7.34 1.71
CA ALA A 164 -6.16 -7.92 2.88
C ALA A 164 -5.41 -9.19 3.28
N SER A 165 -5.34 -9.44 4.57
CA SER A 165 -4.73 -10.65 5.11
C SER A 165 -5.56 -11.20 6.25
N ALA A 166 -5.50 -12.50 6.43
CA ALA A 166 -6.11 -13.20 7.55
C ALA A 166 -5.17 -14.28 8.08
N VAL A 167 -5.13 -14.42 9.40
CA VAL A 167 -4.37 -15.45 10.10
C VAL A 167 -5.33 -16.20 11.02
N LEU A 168 -5.42 -17.52 10.85
CA LEU A 168 -6.13 -18.38 11.78
C LEU A 168 -5.20 -18.72 12.94
N LEU A 169 -5.64 -18.45 14.14
CA LEU A 169 -4.97 -18.77 15.40
C LEU A 169 -5.79 -19.80 16.15
N TYR A 170 -5.16 -20.84 16.65
CA TYR A 170 -5.82 -21.90 17.40
C TYR A 170 -4.87 -22.54 18.43
N SER A 171 -5.44 -23.29 19.38
CA SER A 171 -4.65 -24.02 20.36
C SER A 171 -3.96 -25.26 19.72
N GLU A 172 -2.92 -25.77 20.36
CA GLU A 172 -2.23 -26.99 19.92
C GLU A 172 -3.17 -28.20 19.97
N GLU A 173 -4.08 -28.25 20.95
CA GLU A 173 -5.09 -29.27 21.10
C GLU A 173 -6.07 -29.25 19.91
N TRP A 174 -6.56 -28.07 19.54
CA TRP A 174 -7.43 -27.91 18.38
C TRP A 174 -6.75 -28.36 17.08
N ALA A 175 -5.48 -28.00 16.88
CA ALA A 175 -4.71 -28.39 15.72
C ALA A 175 -4.55 -29.91 15.64
N ALA A 176 -4.34 -30.58 16.77
CA ALA A 176 -4.20 -32.05 16.81
C ALA A 176 -5.50 -32.77 16.46
N GLU A 177 -6.66 -32.16 16.74
CA GLU A 177 -7.98 -32.75 16.45
C GLU A 177 -8.45 -32.51 15.01
N HIS A 178 -8.01 -31.41 14.37
CA HIS A 178 -8.53 -30.98 13.07
C HIS A 178 -7.52 -31.10 11.91
N GLY A 179 -6.25 -31.39 12.17
CA GLY A 179 -5.22 -31.67 11.18
C GLY A 179 -4.45 -30.43 10.74
#